data_077438af04271cd69f565c30a1e0cbaf
#
_entry.id   077438af04271cd69f565c30a1e0cbaf
#
_cell.length_a   1.000
_cell.length_b   1.000
_cell.length_c   1.000
_cell.angle_alpha   90.00
_cell.angle_beta   90.00
_cell.angle_gamma   90.00
#
_symmetry.space_group_name_H-M   'P 1'
#
loop_
_entity.id
_entity.type
_entity.pdbx_description
1 polymer ?
#
loop_
_entity_poly.entity_id
_entity_poly.type
_entity_poly.pdbx_seq_one_letter_code
_entity_poly.pdbx_strand_id
1 'polypeptide(L)'
;MSNQTERKIEMWRMTIALVLAAAAFVIAGCGGGSGNTDVAPPPEDADAPATGTLKFFAYGDTIVDPMLDPFRKQNPDLELKTASFDSNKAAAAKLAGGFEADVVEVCTDEMSPLTARGLLRPLDGKAVPAFHDLAFSGAPEVRDADGNVLFVPASAGPQGLIVNSDQLDPDTITSYADLFDPAYVGEVALEATPLTAIGAGALAMGLDDPMNLSDEEVEQVKEYLLDHRDQFRAFAESDASMVNLFKSGEVQLADGGRGTTQTMIEDGVPVQWIAPKEGSLSWVCGLAITSKAQNIDAAYKLINYYASPQAQAISGDMGFVAMNPKALPLVSPAFRKTADPRNLKNAIPETEPENADAYDRAWQEVQAG
;
A
#
# COMPACT_ATOMS: atom_id res chain seq x y z
N MET A 1 0.47 80.01 -33.06
CA MET A 1 0.83 78.59 -33.21
C MET A 1 1.44 77.95 -31.96
N SER A 2 1.00 78.38 -30.76
CA SER A 2 1.63 77.95 -29.48
C SER A 2 0.71 77.08 -28.58
N ASN A 3 -0.58 77.03 -28.85
CA ASN A 3 -1.57 76.45 -27.91
C ASN A 3 -1.97 74.99 -28.26
N GLN A 4 -1.54 74.44 -29.37
CA GLN A 4 -1.87 73.05 -29.75
C GLN A 4 -0.78 72.05 -29.35
N THR A 5 0.46 72.50 -29.18
CA THR A 5 1.59 71.64 -28.81
C THR A 5 1.61 71.33 -27.32
N GLU A 6 1.22 72.27 -26.48
CA GLU A 6 1.14 72.07 -25.01
C GLU A 6 -0.01 71.13 -24.61
N ARG A 7 -1.18 71.19 -25.25
CA ARG A 7 -2.30 70.26 -25.00
C ARG A 7 -2.00 68.80 -25.40
N LYS A 8 -1.15 68.62 -26.41
CA LYS A 8 -0.73 67.25 -26.81
C LYS A 8 0.28 66.63 -25.84
N ILE A 9 1.09 67.46 -25.19
CA ILE A 9 2.08 66.97 -24.18
C ILE A 9 1.39 66.64 -22.87
N GLU A 10 0.38 67.40 -22.44
CA GLU A 10 -0.39 67.05 -21.23
C GLU A 10 -1.28 65.82 -21.42
N MET A 11 -1.91 65.66 -22.57
CA MET A 11 -2.68 64.46 -22.89
C MET A 11 -1.81 63.19 -22.96
N TRP A 12 -0.59 63.30 -23.42
CA TRP A 12 0.37 62.18 -23.50
C TRP A 12 0.93 61.82 -22.11
N ARG A 13 1.08 62.81 -21.22
CA ARG A 13 1.47 62.58 -19.82
C ARG A 13 0.38 61.94 -19.01
N MET A 14 -0.90 62.27 -19.23
CA MET A 14 -2.02 61.57 -18.59
C MET A 14 -2.23 60.14 -19.08
N THR A 15 -1.95 59.85 -20.38
CA THR A 15 -2.10 58.51 -20.94
C THR A 15 -0.96 57.58 -20.46
N ILE A 16 0.24 58.09 -20.22
CA ILE A 16 1.36 57.31 -19.68
C ILE A 16 1.18 57.04 -18.17
N ALA A 17 0.58 57.96 -17.43
CA ALA A 17 0.27 57.74 -16.00
C ALA A 17 -0.84 56.68 -15.79
N LEU A 18 -1.83 56.58 -16.70
CA LEU A 18 -2.90 55.55 -16.60
C LEU A 18 -2.43 54.16 -17.07
N VAL A 19 -1.43 54.07 -17.99
CA VAL A 19 -0.89 52.78 -18.43
C VAL A 19 0.09 52.20 -17.41
N LEU A 20 0.78 53.03 -16.62
CA LEU A 20 1.66 52.57 -15.54
C LEU A 20 0.89 52.13 -14.27
N ALA A 21 -0.33 52.60 -14.04
CA ALA A 21 -1.19 52.15 -12.93
C ALA A 21 -1.91 50.83 -13.26
N ALA A 22 -2.12 50.46 -14.53
CA ALA A 22 -2.72 49.20 -14.95
C ALA A 22 -1.70 48.04 -15.06
N ALA A 23 -0.39 48.33 -15.12
CA ALA A 23 0.66 47.30 -15.20
C ALA A 23 1.12 46.78 -13.82
N ALA A 24 0.69 47.39 -12.73
CA ALA A 24 1.06 46.99 -11.38
C ALA A 24 0.09 45.92 -10.77
N PHE A 25 -0.96 45.51 -11.49
CA PHE A 25 -1.95 44.53 -11.02
C PHE A 25 -1.96 43.18 -11.72
N VAL A 26 -0.95 42.88 -12.57
CA VAL A 26 -0.86 41.61 -13.33
C VAL A 26 0.40 40.80 -12.98
N ILE A 27 1.15 41.15 -11.93
CA ILE A 27 2.30 40.36 -11.45
C ILE A 27 2.02 39.75 -10.06
N ALA A 28 0.77 39.31 -9.83
CA ALA A 28 0.42 38.47 -8.70
C ALA A 28 -0.40 37.27 -9.20
N GLY A 29 0.19 36.47 -10.11
CA GLY A 29 -0.54 35.34 -10.66
C GLY A 29 0.28 34.44 -11.56
N CYS A 30 1.56 34.25 -11.26
CA CYS A 30 2.36 33.11 -11.74
C CYS A 30 3.04 32.51 -10.51
N GLY A 31 2.24 32.00 -9.61
CA GLY A 31 2.67 30.99 -8.66
C GLY A 31 2.86 29.72 -9.46
N GLY A 32 4.11 29.29 -9.60
CA GLY A 32 4.43 27.93 -10.03
C GLY A 32 3.58 26.97 -9.21
N GLY A 33 3.11 25.89 -9.80
CA GLY A 33 2.37 24.84 -9.12
C GLY A 33 3.23 24.23 -8.01
N SER A 34 3.18 24.83 -6.82
CA SER A 34 3.39 24.14 -5.58
C SER A 34 2.14 23.28 -5.42
N GLY A 35 2.29 21.96 -5.47
CA GLY A 35 1.22 21.05 -5.10
C GLY A 35 0.59 21.54 -3.81
N ASN A 36 -0.73 21.55 -3.77
CA ASN A 36 -1.47 22.03 -2.62
C ASN A 36 -1.18 21.07 -1.46
N THR A 37 -0.23 21.42 -0.60
CA THR A 37 0.17 20.68 0.60
C THR A 37 -0.74 21.00 1.79
N ASP A 38 -1.92 21.57 1.54
CA ASP A 38 -2.88 21.83 2.60
C ASP A 38 -3.33 20.50 3.23
N VAL A 39 -2.87 20.28 4.44
CA VAL A 39 -3.31 19.14 5.26
C VAL A 39 -4.82 19.20 5.42
N ALA A 40 -5.50 18.05 5.23
CA ALA A 40 -6.94 17.97 5.40
C ALA A 40 -7.31 18.36 6.84
N PRO A 41 -8.24 19.32 7.03
CA PRO A 41 -8.62 19.75 8.38
C PRO A 41 -9.25 18.57 9.14
N PRO A 42 -8.99 18.45 10.45
CA PRO A 42 -9.62 17.43 11.27
C PRO A 42 -11.15 17.63 11.32
N PRO A 43 -11.94 16.59 11.64
CA PRO A 43 -13.37 16.71 11.80
C PRO A 43 -13.71 17.72 12.90
N GLU A 44 -14.79 18.52 12.71
CA GLU A 44 -15.25 19.49 13.71
C GLU A 44 -15.71 18.78 15.00
N ASP A 45 -16.38 17.63 14.86
CA ASP A 45 -16.81 16.77 15.96
C ASP A 45 -16.48 15.32 15.59
N ALA A 46 -15.42 14.79 16.23
CA ALA A 46 -14.95 13.43 15.96
C ALA A 46 -15.93 12.34 16.41
N ASP A 47 -16.78 12.64 17.42
CA ASP A 47 -17.72 11.70 18.02
C ASP A 47 -19.09 11.71 17.33
N ALA A 48 -19.43 12.77 16.61
CA ALA A 48 -20.69 12.84 15.88
C ALA A 48 -20.71 11.85 14.70
N PRO A 49 -21.87 11.24 14.37
CA PRO A 49 -22.01 10.42 13.16
C PRO A 49 -21.70 11.21 11.90
N ALA A 50 -21.09 10.55 10.92
CA ALA A 50 -20.86 11.12 9.59
C ALA A 50 -22.20 11.29 8.87
N THR A 51 -22.29 12.34 8.04
CA THR A 51 -23.48 12.64 7.24
C THR A 51 -23.11 12.99 5.79
N GLY A 52 -24.12 13.14 4.94
CA GLY A 52 -23.92 13.48 3.54
C GLY A 52 -23.54 12.26 2.68
N THR A 53 -22.72 12.47 1.65
CA THR A 53 -22.24 11.39 0.77
C THR A 53 -20.74 11.22 0.99
N LEU A 54 -20.29 9.98 1.16
CA LEU A 54 -18.87 9.58 1.18
C LEU A 54 -18.61 8.62 0.03
N LYS A 55 -17.60 8.91 -0.78
CA LYS A 55 -17.16 8.07 -1.90
C LYS A 55 -15.87 7.37 -1.50
N PHE A 56 -15.93 6.04 -1.36
CA PHE A 56 -14.81 5.20 -0.97
C PHE A 56 -14.37 4.30 -2.15
N PHE A 57 -13.11 4.41 -2.55
CA PHE A 57 -12.50 3.71 -3.67
C PHE A 57 -11.36 2.83 -3.16
N ALA A 58 -11.50 1.51 -3.22
CA ALA A 58 -10.62 0.57 -2.56
C ALA A 58 -10.53 -0.77 -3.31
N TYR A 59 -9.69 -1.68 -2.85
CA TYR A 59 -9.70 -3.07 -3.29
C TYR A 59 -11.01 -3.75 -2.88
N GLY A 60 -11.39 -4.80 -3.63
CA GLY A 60 -12.68 -5.47 -3.46
C GLY A 60 -12.87 -6.12 -2.08
N ASP A 61 -11.81 -6.64 -1.50
CA ASP A 61 -11.79 -7.27 -0.17
C ASP A 61 -11.86 -6.26 0.98
N THR A 62 -11.49 -5.02 0.76
CA THR A 62 -11.61 -3.92 1.73
C THR A 62 -13.04 -3.42 1.87
N ILE A 63 -13.84 -3.44 0.79
CA ILE A 63 -15.19 -2.87 0.75
C ILE A 63 -16.31 -3.91 0.90
N VAL A 64 -16.05 -4.99 1.60
CA VAL A 64 -17.02 -6.06 1.86
C VAL A 64 -18.00 -5.71 2.99
N ASP A 65 -19.19 -6.28 2.97
CA ASP A 65 -20.24 -5.98 3.95
C ASP A 65 -19.82 -6.24 5.41
N PRO A 66 -19.07 -7.29 5.77
CA PRO A 66 -18.59 -7.46 7.14
C PRO A 66 -17.79 -6.26 7.66
N MET A 67 -16.99 -5.62 6.79
CA MET A 67 -16.23 -4.41 7.13
C MET A 67 -17.11 -3.16 7.17
N LEU A 68 -18.05 -3.02 6.23
CA LEU A 68 -18.78 -1.76 6.06
C LEU A 68 -20.06 -1.66 6.87
N ASP A 69 -20.73 -2.77 7.19
CA ASP A 69 -22.01 -2.75 7.91
C ASP A 69 -21.93 -2.14 9.31
N PRO A 70 -20.90 -2.38 10.13
CA PRO A 70 -20.77 -1.69 11.40
C PRO A 70 -20.60 -0.17 11.25
N PHE A 71 -19.86 0.28 10.25
CA PHE A 71 -19.70 1.71 9.94
C PHE A 71 -21.00 2.35 9.45
N ARG A 72 -21.74 1.67 8.56
CA ARG A 72 -23.07 2.12 8.10
C ARG A 72 -24.06 2.25 9.26
N LYS A 73 -24.05 1.31 10.21
CA LYS A 73 -24.91 1.35 11.41
C LYS A 73 -24.58 2.50 12.35
N GLN A 74 -23.30 2.87 12.45
CA GLN A 74 -22.86 4.01 13.26
C GLN A 74 -23.19 5.36 12.58
N ASN A 75 -23.38 5.38 11.26
CA ASN A 75 -23.58 6.56 10.45
C ASN A 75 -24.85 6.45 9.57
N PRO A 76 -26.05 6.40 10.17
CA PRO A 76 -27.30 6.09 9.47
C PRO A 76 -27.71 7.18 8.45
N ASP A 77 -27.23 8.43 8.61
CA ASP A 77 -27.51 9.55 7.72
C ASP A 77 -26.41 9.76 6.67
N LEU A 78 -25.44 8.82 6.55
CA LEU A 78 -24.39 8.83 5.56
C LEU A 78 -24.76 7.95 4.35
N GLU A 79 -24.73 8.53 3.16
CA GLU A 79 -24.75 7.77 1.91
C GLU A 79 -23.31 7.31 1.57
N LEU A 80 -22.98 6.05 1.89
CA LEU A 80 -21.66 5.47 1.55
C LEU A 80 -21.72 4.85 0.13
N LYS A 81 -20.96 5.44 -0.80
CA LYS A 81 -20.76 4.93 -2.17
C LYS A 81 -19.39 4.28 -2.27
N THR A 82 -19.36 3.03 -2.71
CA THR A 82 -18.12 2.26 -2.89
C THR A 82 -17.88 1.95 -4.36
N ALA A 83 -16.60 1.89 -4.73
CA ALA A 83 -16.15 1.39 -6.03
C ALA A 83 -14.84 0.63 -5.83
N SER A 84 -14.56 -0.37 -6.68
CA SER A 84 -13.34 -1.15 -6.60
C SER A 84 -12.37 -0.88 -7.74
N PHE A 85 -11.12 -1.24 -7.49
CA PHE A 85 -10.02 -1.32 -8.46
C PHE A 85 -9.17 -2.56 -8.16
N ASP A 86 -8.29 -2.91 -9.11
CA ASP A 86 -7.43 -4.09 -9.01
C ASP A 86 -5.94 -3.74 -8.82
N SER A 87 -5.57 -2.44 -8.94
CA SER A 87 -4.21 -1.95 -8.68
C SER A 87 -4.20 -0.45 -8.42
N ASN A 88 -3.17 0.05 -7.70
CA ASN A 88 -2.98 1.49 -7.50
C ASN A 88 -2.74 2.24 -8.82
N LYS A 89 -2.12 1.62 -9.83
CA LYS A 89 -1.99 2.18 -11.18
C LYS A 89 -3.36 2.44 -11.81
N ALA A 90 -4.29 1.48 -11.69
CA ALA A 90 -5.67 1.62 -12.18
C ALA A 90 -6.44 2.71 -11.40
N ALA A 91 -6.28 2.76 -10.07
CA ALA A 91 -6.87 3.80 -9.23
C ALA A 91 -6.36 5.19 -9.62
N ALA A 92 -5.03 5.37 -9.76
CA ALA A 92 -4.42 6.62 -10.16
C ALA A 92 -4.89 7.09 -11.55
N ALA A 93 -5.02 6.18 -12.51
CA ALA A 93 -5.54 6.50 -13.85
C ALA A 93 -6.99 6.98 -13.80
N LYS A 94 -7.86 6.32 -13.03
CA LYS A 94 -9.27 6.71 -12.86
C LYS A 94 -9.40 8.06 -12.15
N LEU A 95 -8.67 8.28 -11.05
CA LEU A 95 -8.68 9.55 -10.31
C LEU A 95 -8.17 10.72 -11.17
N ALA A 96 -7.08 10.52 -11.90
CA ALA A 96 -6.55 11.51 -12.84
C ALA A 96 -7.53 11.79 -14.00
N GLY A 97 -8.29 10.79 -14.43
CA GLY A 97 -9.35 10.88 -15.44
C GLY A 97 -10.65 11.55 -14.95
N GLY A 98 -10.69 11.99 -13.67
CA GLY A 98 -11.84 12.70 -13.10
C GLY A 98 -12.82 11.81 -12.33
N PHE A 99 -12.48 10.54 -12.05
CA PHE A 99 -13.24 9.75 -11.10
C PHE A 99 -13.16 10.41 -9.71
N GLU A 100 -14.30 10.56 -9.07
CA GLU A 100 -14.40 11.24 -7.78
C GLU A 100 -14.42 10.20 -6.64
N ALA A 101 -13.49 10.36 -5.71
CA ALA A 101 -13.46 9.65 -4.44
C ALA A 101 -13.03 10.60 -3.33
N ASP A 102 -13.55 10.41 -2.12
CA ASP A 102 -13.11 11.13 -0.92
C ASP A 102 -11.97 10.36 -0.24
N VAL A 103 -12.12 9.04 -0.15
CA VAL A 103 -11.12 8.13 0.39
C VAL A 103 -10.70 7.15 -0.69
N VAL A 104 -9.39 6.91 -0.79
CA VAL A 104 -8.80 5.87 -1.64
C VAL A 104 -7.92 4.96 -0.79
N GLU A 105 -7.95 3.67 -1.04
CA GLU A 105 -6.96 2.75 -0.51
C GLU A 105 -5.68 2.84 -1.34
N VAL A 106 -4.54 2.80 -0.65
CA VAL A 106 -3.21 2.86 -1.25
C VAL A 106 -2.32 1.79 -0.65
N CYS A 107 -1.45 1.19 -1.45
CA CYS A 107 -0.45 0.23 -0.98
C CYS A 107 0.95 0.75 -1.29
N THR A 108 1.92 0.41 -0.43
CA THR A 108 3.29 0.96 -0.49
C THR A 108 4.05 0.57 -1.74
N ASP A 109 3.78 -0.60 -2.28
CA ASP A 109 4.39 -1.18 -3.48
C ASP A 109 4.04 -0.44 -4.79
N GLU A 110 2.93 0.32 -4.81
CA GLU A 110 2.47 1.07 -5.99
C GLU A 110 2.06 2.53 -5.66
N MET A 111 2.71 3.20 -4.72
CA MET A 111 2.30 4.56 -4.29
C MET A 111 2.66 5.66 -5.29
N SER A 112 3.74 5.53 -6.05
CA SER A 112 4.26 6.61 -6.88
C SER A 112 3.26 7.14 -7.92
N PRO A 113 2.40 6.32 -8.58
CA PRO A 113 1.39 6.82 -9.50
C PRO A 113 0.37 7.79 -8.87
N LEU A 114 0.12 7.67 -7.57
CA LEU A 114 -0.80 8.53 -6.83
C LEU A 114 -0.09 9.79 -6.31
N THR A 115 1.10 9.65 -5.75
CA THR A 115 1.88 10.75 -5.15
C THR A 115 2.46 11.68 -6.19
N ALA A 116 3.08 11.15 -7.26
CA ALA A 116 3.68 11.95 -8.33
C ALA A 116 2.68 12.83 -9.09
N ARG A 117 1.39 12.48 -9.06
CA ARG A 117 0.31 13.25 -9.69
C ARG A 117 -0.43 14.16 -8.72
N GLY A 118 -0.04 14.23 -7.44
CA GLY A 118 -0.71 15.02 -6.42
C GLY A 118 -2.17 14.59 -6.20
N LEU A 119 -2.46 13.29 -6.30
CA LEU A 119 -3.84 12.77 -6.16
C LEU A 119 -4.24 12.54 -4.70
N LEU A 120 -3.28 12.56 -3.79
CA LEU A 120 -3.51 12.42 -2.35
C LEU A 120 -3.42 13.78 -1.66
N ARG A 121 -4.14 13.91 -0.56
CA ARG A 121 -4.10 15.06 0.33
C ARG A 121 -3.60 14.57 1.70
N PRO A 122 -2.51 15.16 2.25
CA PRO A 122 -2.06 14.80 3.59
C PRO A 122 -3.15 15.02 4.63
N LEU A 123 -3.14 14.21 5.68
CA LEU A 123 -4.08 14.29 6.79
C LEU A 123 -3.37 14.61 8.11
N ASP A 124 -4.12 15.15 9.08
CA ASP A 124 -3.61 15.36 10.45
C ASP A 124 -3.64 14.01 11.20
N GLY A 125 -2.47 13.40 11.41
CA GLY A 125 -2.35 12.15 12.16
C GLY A 125 -2.88 12.23 13.60
N LYS A 126 -2.98 13.43 14.19
CA LYS A 126 -3.57 13.62 15.53
C LYS A 126 -5.09 13.45 15.53
N ALA A 127 -5.73 13.62 14.36
CA ALA A 127 -7.15 13.38 14.18
C ALA A 127 -7.48 11.87 14.01
N VAL A 128 -6.46 11.01 14.01
CA VAL A 128 -6.59 9.56 14.04
C VAL A 128 -5.97 9.01 15.33
N PRO A 129 -6.74 8.93 16.43
CA PRO A 129 -6.20 8.59 17.76
C PRO A 129 -5.45 7.26 17.83
N ALA A 130 -5.83 6.28 17.00
CA ALA A 130 -5.17 4.99 16.94
C ALA A 130 -3.88 4.99 16.10
N PHE A 131 -3.57 6.05 15.35
CA PHE A 131 -2.50 6.07 14.35
C PHE A 131 -1.16 5.56 14.90
N HIS A 132 -0.72 6.05 16.04
CA HIS A 132 0.58 5.68 16.63
C HIS A 132 0.62 4.26 17.20
N ASP A 133 -0.53 3.63 17.40
CA ASP A 133 -0.64 2.22 17.85
C ASP A 133 -0.55 1.24 16.66
N LEU A 134 -0.78 1.72 15.43
CA LEU A 134 -0.82 0.86 14.23
C LEU A 134 0.58 0.40 13.84
N ALA A 135 0.68 -0.85 13.43
CA ALA A 135 1.89 -1.33 12.76
C ALA A 135 2.18 -0.46 11.52
N PHE A 136 3.45 -0.28 11.19
CA PHE A 136 3.95 0.57 10.11
C PHE A 136 3.61 2.07 10.19
N SER A 137 2.96 2.57 11.26
CA SER A 137 2.70 4.02 11.40
C SER A 137 3.97 4.88 11.44
N GLY A 138 5.12 4.29 11.72
CA GLY A 138 6.44 4.91 11.70
C GLY A 138 7.21 4.75 10.38
N ALA A 139 6.68 4.00 9.41
CA ALA A 139 7.36 3.78 8.14
C ALA A 139 7.44 5.09 7.33
N PRO A 140 8.55 5.34 6.61
CA PRO A 140 8.73 6.55 5.81
C PRO A 140 7.62 6.75 4.77
N GLU A 141 7.16 5.69 4.14
CA GLU A 141 6.15 5.68 3.07
C GLU A 141 4.79 6.20 3.53
N VAL A 142 4.53 6.15 4.83
CA VAL A 142 3.29 6.67 5.43
C VAL A 142 3.22 8.19 5.39
N ARG A 143 4.35 8.87 5.04
CA ARG A 143 4.49 10.33 5.11
C ARG A 143 4.91 10.93 3.79
N ASP A 144 4.54 12.22 3.61
CA ASP A 144 5.09 13.04 2.53
C ASP A 144 6.50 13.56 2.91
N ALA A 145 7.12 14.28 1.96
CA ALA A 145 8.44 14.89 2.15
C ALA A 145 8.49 15.94 3.28
N ASP A 146 7.33 16.51 3.66
CA ASP A 146 7.19 17.48 4.74
C ASP A 146 6.89 16.80 6.09
N GLY A 147 6.76 15.48 6.11
CA GLY A 147 6.48 14.65 7.29
C GLY A 147 5.01 14.55 7.67
N ASN A 148 4.08 15.06 6.85
CA ASN A 148 2.65 14.89 7.06
C ASN A 148 2.19 13.47 6.73
N VAL A 149 1.13 12.99 7.35
CA VAL A 149 0.59 11.65 7.10
C VAL A 149 -0.13 11.62 5.75
N LEU A 150 0.31 10.74 4.84
CA LEU A 150 -0.31 10.53 3.52
C LEU A 150 -1.43 9.50 3.58
N PHE A 151 -1.24 8.42 4.32
CA PHE A 151 -2.25 7.39 4.51
C PHE A 151 -2.16 6.77 5.91
N VAL A 152 -3.24 6.17 6.34
CA VAL A 152 -3.33 5.46 7.63
C VAL A 152 -3.30 3.97 7.35
N PRO A 153 -2.26 3.22 7.80
CA PRO A 153 -2.18 1.79 7.60
C PRO A 153 -3.43 1.06 8.11
N ALA A 154 -3.99 0.19 7.29
CA ALA A 154 -5.22 -0.54 7.60
C ALA A 154 -5.09 -2.06 7.45
N SER A 155 -4.22 -2.52 6.56
CA SER A 155 -3.98 -3.93 6.31
C SER A 155 -2.52 -4.18 5.91
N ALA A 156 -2.04 -5.40 6.18
CA ALA A 156 -0.74 -5.88 5.73
C ALA A 156 -0.77 -7.40 5.62
N GLY A 157 0.05 -7.93 4.69
CA GLY A 157 0.23 -9.36 4.50
C GLY A 157 1.71 -9.72 4.44
N PRO A 158 2.24 -10.32 5.53
CA PRO A 158 3.61 -10.78 5.50
C PRO A 158 3.74 -11.99 4.57
N GLN A 159 4.73 -11.91 3.67
CA GLN A 159 5.23 -12.98 2.85
C GLN A 159 6.39 -13.65 3.58
N GLY A 160 6.38 -14.95 3.66
CA GLY A 160 7.39 -15.74 4.36
C GLY A 160 7.50 -17.11 3.73
N LEU A 161 7.78 -18.12 4.55
CA LEU A 161 7.98 -19.48 4.06
C LEU A 161 6.76 -20.34 4.40
N ILE A 162 6.23 -21.05 3.40
CA ILE A 162 5.16 -22.03 3.56
C ILE A 162 5.81 -23.40 3.49
N VAL A 163 5.62 -24.19 4.54
CA VAL A 163 6.28 -25.50 4.73
C VAL A 163 5.21 -26.58 4.87
N ASN A 164 5.29 -27.64 4.05
CA ASN A 164 4.48 -28.84 4.25
C ASN A 164 5.02 -29.62 5.45
N SER A 165 4.29 -29.59 6.57
CA SER A 165 4.71 -30.18 7.86
C SER A 165 4.66 -31.71 7.91
N ASP A 166 4.05 -32.37 6.92
CA ASP A 166 4.08 -33.82 6.80
C ASP A 166 5.35 -34.31 6.08
N GLN A 167 6.03 -33.42 5.34
CA GLN A 167 7.21 -33.75 4.53
C GLN A 167 8.49 -33.16 5.11
N LEU A 168 8.43 -31.96 5.68
CA LEU A 168 9.56 -31.24 6.24
C LEU A 168 9.31 -30.91 7.71
N ASP A 169 10.37 -30.86 8.50
CA ASP A 169 10.30 -30.31 9.85
C ASP A 169 10.31 -28.78 9.78
N PRO A 170 9.20 -28.09 10.12
CA PRO A 170 9.11 -26.63 10.03
C PRO A 170 10.14 -25.89 10.89
N ASP A 171 10.62 -26.50 11.97
CA ASP A 171 11.62 -25.90 12.86
C ASP A 171 13.02 -25.81 12.21
N THR A 172 13.25 -26.55 11.11
CA THR A 172 14.50 -26.50 10.35
C THR A 172 14.51 -25.45 9.25
N ILE A 173 13.34 -24.93 8.85
CA ILE A 173 13.17 -23.92 7.81
C ILE A 173 13.06 -22.55 8.48
N THR A 174 14.06 -21.67 8.27
CA THR A 174 14.19 -20.43 9.03
C THR A 174 14.62 -19.21 8.21
N SER A 175 14.97 -19.43 6.93
CA SER A 175 15.64 -18.42 6.08
C SER A 175 15.13 -18.51 4.65
N TYR A 176 15.07 -17.40 3.94
CA TYR A 176 14.86 -17.43 2.48
C TYR A 176 15.93 -18.28 1.76
N ALA A 177 17.14 -18.39 2.33
CA ALA A 177 18.16 -19.27 1.75
C ALA A 177 17.75 -20.75 1.71
N ASP A 178 16.82 -21.19 2.57
CA ASP A 178 16.33 -22.57 2.58
C ASP A 178 15.53 -22.92 1.31
N LEU A 179 14.96 -21.92 0.61
CA LEU A 179 14.31 -22.09 -0.70
C LEU A 179 15.29 -22.58 -1.77
N PHE A 180 16.59 -22.37 -1.57
CA PHE A 180 17.67 -22.67 -2.51
C PHE A 180 18.53 -23.89 -2.06
N ASP A 181 18.13 -24.57 -0.99
CA ASP A 181 18.84 -25.77 -0.54
C ASP A 181 18.69 -26.89 -1.57
N PRO A 182 19.80 -27.49 -2.06
CA PRO A 182 19.76 -28.58 -3.02
C PRO A 182 18.94 -29.82 -2.57
N ALA A 183 18.63 -29.92 -1.27
CA ALA A 183 17.78 -30.99 -0.76
C ALA A 183 16.35 -30.93 -1.29
N TYR A 184 15.88 -29.74 -1.75
CA TYR A 184 14.50 -29.49 -2.18
C TYR A 184 14.37 -29.22 -3.68
N VAL A 185 15.37 -29.60 -4.49
CA VAL A 185 15.35 -29.37 -5.96
C VAL A 185 14.09 -29.92 -6.60
N GLY A 186 13.38 -29.08 -7.35
CA GLY A 186 12.14 -29.41 -8.06
C GLY A 186 10.90 -29.54 -7.18
N GLU A 187 10.98 -29.12 -5.90
CA GLU A 187 9.89 -29.20 -4.94
C GLU A 187 9.59 -27.84 -4.25
N VAL A 188 10.16 -26.76 -4.79
CA VAL A 188 9.98 -25.37 -4.30
C VAL A 188 9.10 -24.58 -5.26
N ALA A 189 8.27 -23.67 -4.74
CA ALA A 189 7.62 -22.65 -5.54
C ALA A 189 8.00 -21.24 -5.06
N LEU A 190 7.99 -20.27 -5.99
CA LEU A 190 8.06 -18.85 -5.68
C LEU A 190 6.76 -18.15 -6.10
N GLU A 191 6.38 -17.12 -5.39
CA GLU A 191 5.33 -16.19 -5.82
C GLU A 191 5.78 -15.42 -7.06
N ALA A 192 4.92 -15.35 -8.09
CA ALA A 192 5.28 -14.83 -9.40
C ALA A 192 5.16 -13.30 -9.51
N THR A 193 5.56 -12.56 -8.48
CA THR A 193 5.63 -11.09 -8.53
C THR A 193 7.08 -10.62 -8.54
N PRO A 194 7.43 -9.58 -9.33
CA PRO A 194 8.81 -9.10 -9.43
C PRO A 194 9.40 -8.72 -8.08
N LEU A 195 8.66 -7.97 -7.25
CA LEU A 195 9.14 -7.48 -5.96
C LEU A 195 9.38 -8.62 -4.98
N THR A 196 8.42 -9.54 -4.83
CA THR A 196 8.54 -10.66 -3.89
C THR A 196 9.63 -11.63 -4.33
N ALA A 197 9.66 -12.03 -5.61
CA ALA A 197 10.62 -13.01 -6.09
C ALA A 197 12.06 -12.50 -6.08
N ILE A 198 12.31 -11.28 -6.58
CA ILE A 198 13.63 -10.64 -6.52
C ILE A 198 14.02 -10.38 -5.07
N GLY A 199 13.06 -9.90 -4.25
CA GLY A 199 13.27 -9.65 -2.82
C GLY A 199 13.65 -10.93 -2.05
N ALA A 200 12.96 -12.04 -2.28
CA ALA A 200 13.29 -13.34 -1.68
C ALA A 200 14.70 -13.82 -2.09
N GLY A 201 15.05 -13.66 -3.36
CA GLY A 201 16.40 -13.95 -3.86
C GLY A 201 17.47 -13.08 -3.22
N ALA A 202 17.22 -11.77 -3.10
CA ALA A 202 18.12 -10.82 -2.47
C ALA A 202 18.37 -11.17 -0.99
N LEU A 203 17.30 -11.44 -0.24
CA LEU A 203 17.40 -11.84 1.17
C LEU A 203 18.12 -13.19 1.32
N ALA A 204 17.90 -14.14 0.42
CA ALA A 204 18.64 -15.42 0.40
C ALA A 204 20.13 -15.22 0.17
N MET A 205 20.52 -14.23 -0.64
CA MET A 205 21.92 -13.83 -0.87
C MET A 205 22.51 -13.01 0.29
N GLY A 206 21.69 -12.56 1.25
CA GLY A 206 22.11 -11.74 2.39
C GLY A 206 22.20 -10.24 2.07
N LEU A 207 21.45 -9.76 1.08
CA LEU A 207 21.29 -8.32 0.84
C LEU A 207 20.25 -7.75 1.80
N ASP A 208 20.58 -6.63 2.45
CA ASP A 208 19.80 -6.12 3.60
C ASP A 208 18.57 -5.29 3.18
N ASP A 209 18.56 -4.68 1.98
CA ASP A 209 17.51 -3.78 1.51
C ASP A 209 16.96 -4.24 0.14
N PRO A 210 16.09 -5.27 0.14
CA PRO A 210 15.61 -5.89 -1.09
C PRO A 210 14.72 -4.99 -1.95
N MET A 211 14.23 -3.86 -1.42
CA MET A 211 13.39 -2.91 -2.15
C MET A 211 14.19 -1.73 -2.71
N ASN A 212 15.50 -1.68 -2.50
CA ASN A 212 16.35 -0.56 -2.92
C ASN A 212 17.67 -1.06 -3.51
N LEU A 213 17.60 -2.15 -4.27
CA LEU A 213 18.77 -2.72 -4.95
C LEU A 213 19.21 -1.82 -6.11
N SER A 214 20.52 -1.66 -6.28
CA SER A 214 21.07 -1.08 -7.51
C SER A 214 20.81 -1.98 -8.72
N ASP A 215 20.90 -1.43 -9.94
CA ASP A 215 20.77 -2.22 -11.18
C ASP A 215 21.76 -3.41 -11.22
N GLU A 216 22.96 -3.24 -10.66
CA GLU A 216 23.97 -4.30 -10.58
C GLU A 216 23.55 -5.39 -9.60
N GLU A 217 22.98 -5.03 -8.44
CA GLU A 217 22.49 -6.01 -7.46
C GLU A 217 21.25 -6.74 -7.99
N VAL A 218 20.34 -6.06 -8.69
CA VAL A 218 19.19 -6.71 -9.37
C VAL A 218 19.69 -7.74 -10.40
N GLU A 219 20.72 -7.40 -11.17
CA GLU A 219 21.34 -8.32 -12.12
C GLU A 219 21.96 -9.54 -11.42
N GLN A 220 22.66 -9.34 -10.29
CA GLN A 220 23.23 -10.42 -9.49
C GLN A 220 22.15 -11.35 -8.91
N VAL A 221 21.04 -10.78 -8.43
CA VAL A 221 19.90 -11.58 -7.96
C VAL A 221 19.28 -12.37 -9.09
N LYS A 222 19.11 -11.76 -10.27
CA LYS A 222 18.61 -12.47 -11.47
C LYS A 222 19.50 -13.66 -11.83
N GLU A 223 20.82 -13.46 -11.90
CA GLU A 223 21.76 -14.53 -12.18
C GLU A 223 21.67 -15.64 -11.11
N TYR A 224 21.57 -15.27 -9.83
CA TYR A 224 21.38 -16.23 -8.74
C TYR A 224 20.11 -17.07 -8.92
N LEU A 225 18.97 -16.44 -9.27
CA LEU A 225 17.70 -17.13 -9.51
C LEU A 225 17.78 -18.07 -10.75
N LEU A 226 18.47 -17.63 -11.80
CA LEU A 226 18.69 -18.43 -13.02
C LEU A 226 19.60 -19.66 -12.73
N ASP A 227 20.66 -19.48 -11.97
CA ASP A 227 21.56 -20.57 -11.57
C ASP A 227 20.85 -21.62 -10.70
N HIS A 228 19.80 -21.21 -9.99
CA HIS A 228 18.96 -22.09 -9.18
C HIS A 228 17.61 -22.44 -9.84
N ARG A 229 17.47 -22.23 -11.16
CA ARG A 229 16.18 -22.41 -11.85
C ARG A 229 15.58 -23.80 -11.66
N ASP A 230 16.41 -24.84 -11.61
CA ASP A 230 16.00 -26.22 -11.41
C ASP A 230 15.44 -26.48 -9.99
N GLN A 231 15.69 -25.58 -9.05
CA GLN A 231 15.13 -25.59 -7.69
C GLN A 231 13.62 -25.46 -7.72
N PHE A 232 13.09 -24.65 -8.64
CA PHE A 232 11.70 -24.28 -8.66
C PHE A 232 10.85 -25.20 -9.52
N ARG A 233 9.85 -25.82 -8.89
CA ARG A 233 8.78 -26.57 -9.55
C ARG A 233 7.86 -25.65 -10.34
N ALA A 234 7.55 -24.48 -9.77
CA ALA A 234 6.64 -23.53 -10.36
C ALA A 234 6.85 -22.10 -9.83
N PHE A 235 6.39 -21.13 -10.61
CA PHE A 235 6.13 -19.78 -10.19
C PHE A 235 4.61 -19.60 -10.06
N ALA A 236 4.13 -19.32 -8.84
CA ALA A 236 2.70 -19.24 -8.54
C ALA A 236 2.16 -17.83 -8.84
N GLU A 237 1.32 -17.69 -9.85
CA GLU A 237 0.75 -16.42 -10.30
C GLU A 237 -0.42 -15.94 -9.42
N SER A 238 -0.86 -16.73 -8.46
CA SER A 238 -1.97 -16.40 -7.55
C SER A 238 -1.98 -17.31 -6.33
N ASP A 239 -2.66 -16.86 -5.26
CA ASP A 239 -2.92 -17.68 -4.07
C ASP A 239 -3.56 -19.03 -4.43
N ALA A 240 -4.52 -19.02 -5.35
CA ALA A 240 -5.18 -20.24 -5.79
C ALA A 240 -4.20 -21.24 -6.47
N SER A 241 -3.25 -20.74 -7.26
CA SER A 241 -2.22 -21.59 -7.86
C SER A 241 -1.26 -22.16 -6.81
N MET A 242 -0.85 -21.35 -5.82
CA MET A 242 -0.04 -21.78 -4.70
C MET A 242 -0.75 -22.89 -3.88
N VAL A 243 -2.01 -22.68 -3.54
CA VAL A 243 -2.86 -23.66 -2.82
C VAL A 243 -2.92 -24.99 -3.61
N ASN A 244 -3.09 -24.94 -4.92
CA ASN A 244 -3.16 -26.14 -5.75
C ASN A 244 -1.84 -26.91 -5.81
N LEU A 245 -0.69 -26.23 -5.85
CA LEU A 245 0.63 -26.87 -5.84
C LEU A 245 0.87 -27.67 -4.55
N PHE A 246 0.50 -27.12 -3.40
CA PHE A 246 0.58 -27.84 -2.12
C PHE A 246 -0.42 -28.97 -2.02
N LYS A 247 -1.67 -28.79 -2.47
CA LYS A 247 -2.70 -29.84 -2.48
C LYS A 247 -2.36 -31.02 -3.37
N SER A 248 -1.71 -30.77 -4.49
CA SER A 248 -1.26 -31.86 -5.40
C SER A 248 -0.02 -32.59 -4.89
N GLY A 249 0.68 -32.04 -3.89
CA GLY A 249 1.94 -32.56 -3.39
C GLY A 249 3.13 -32.32 -4.32
N GLU A 250 2.98 -31.41 -5.30
CA GLU A 250 4.07 -31.03 -6.21
C GLU A 250 5.12 -30.15 -5.55
N VAL A 251 4.75 -29.49 -4.46
CA VAL A 251 5.59 -28.54 -3.73
C VAL A 251 5.52 -28.83 -2.24
N GLN A 252 6.66 -28.77 -1.57
CA GLN A 252 6.77 -28.93 -0.11
C GLN A 252 7.27 -27.68 0.61
N LEU A 253 7.87 -26.74 -0.13
CA LEU A 253 8.39 -25.48 0.38
C LEU A 253 8.09 -24.35 -0.61
N ALA A 254 7.71 -23.19 -0.13
CA ALA A 254 7.50 -22.01 -0.97
C ALA A 254 7.74 -20.71 -0.18
N ASP A 255 8.01 -19.59 -0.90
CA ASP A 255 7.68 -18.30 -0.36
C ASP A 255 6.19 -18.03 -0.56
N GLY A 256 5.58 -17.28 0.33
CA GLY A 256 4.17 -16.92 0.15
C GLY A 256 3.50 -16.34 1.39
N GLY A 257 2.29 -15.89 1.14
CA GLY A 257 1.48 -15.15 2.11
C GLY A 257 1.00 -15.98 3.29
N ARG A 258 0.98 -15.33 4.46
CA ARG A 258 0.37 -15.92 5.64
C ARG A 258 -1.13 -16.18 5.47
N GLY A 259 -1.85 -15.31 4.75
CA GLY A 259 -3.26 -15.49 4.42
C GLY A 259 -3.50 -16.73 3.56
N THR A 260 -2.70 -16.92 2.52
CA THR A 260 -2.70 -18.10 1.64
C THR A 260 -2.47 -19.39 2.45
N THR A 261 -1.51 -19.36 3.38
CA THR A 261 -1.25 -20.49 4.30
C THR A 261 -2.47 -20.79 5.17
N GLN A 262 -3.16 -19.76 5.68
CA GLN A 262 -4.37 -19.95 6.50
C GLN A 262 -5.47 -20.62 5.69
N THR A 263 -5.69 -20.21 4.44
CA THR A 263 -6.63 -20.88 3.52
C THR A 263 -6.29 -22.35 3.33
N MET A 264 -5.03 -22.68 3.15
CA MET A 264 -4.57 -24.08 3.02
C MET A 264 -4.85 -24.89 4.28
N ILE A 265 -4.61 -24.31 5.48
CA ILE A 265 -4.90 -24.96 6.77
C ILE A 265 -6.40 -25.25 6.91
N GLU A 266 -7.27 -24.31 6.55
CA GLU A 266 -8.73 -24.49 6.57
C GLU A 266 -9.21 -25.57 5.61
N ASP A 267 -8.53 -25.71 4.47
CA ASP A 267 -8.75 -26.79 3.49
C ASP A 267 -8.13 -28.13 3.91
N GLY A 268 -7.50 -28.21 5.08
CA GLY A 268 -6.92 -29.41 5.62
C GLY A 268 -5.54 -29.81 5.05
N VAL A 269 -4.87 -28.86 4.39
CA VAL A 269 -3.49 -29.08 3.92
C VAL A 269 -2.53 -28.95 5.11
N PRO A 270 -1.60 -29.88 5.34
CA PRO A 270 -0.69 -29.87 6.48
C PRO A 270 0.47 -28.89 6.24
N VAL A 271 0.19 -27.58 6.37
CA VAL A 271 1.20 -26.54 6.15
C VAL A 271 1.38 -25.67 7.39
N GLN A 272 2.57 -25.09 7.51
CA GLN A 272 2.91 -24.08 8.49
C GLN A 272 3.56 -22.88 7.80
N TRP A 273 3.21 -21.68 8.23
CA TRP A 273 3.87 -20.46 7.81
C TRP A 273 5.00 -20.11 8.80
N ILE A 274 6.16 -19.76 8.26
CA ILE A 274 7.38 -19.43 9.02
C ILE A 274 7.80 -18.01 8.65
N ALA A 275 8.00 -17.16 9.66
CA ALA A 275 8.65 -15.87 9.46
C ALA A 275 10.16 -16.09 9.28
N PRO A 276 10.75 -15.69 8.15
CA PRO A 276 12.19 -15.83 7.92
C PRO A 276 13.00 -14.97 8.90
N LYS A 277 14.19 -15.42 9.25
CA LYS A 277 15.08 -14.68 10.18
C LYS A 277 15.53 -13.32 9.64
N GLU A 278 15.57 -13.16 8.32
CA GLU A 278 15.90 -11.91 7.63
C GLU A 278 14.80 -10.85 7.81
N GLY A 279 13.59 -11.26 8.08
CA GLY A 279 12.36 -10.48 8.06
C GLY A 279 11.48 -10.89 6.89
N SER A 280 10.16 -10.84 7.08
CA SER A 280 9.18 -11.12 6.03
C SER A 280 9.04 -9.91 5.12
N LEU A 281 9.03 -10.08 3.81
CA LEU A 281 8.48 -9.08 2.90
C LEU A 281 7.01 -8.86 3.26
N SER A 282 6.50 -7.64 3.12
CA SER A 282 5.10 -7.39 3.47
C SER A 282 4.52 -6.27 2.62
N TRP A 283 3.47 -6.54 1.86
CA TRP A 283 2.64 -5.46 1.36
C TRP A 283 1.95 -4.76 2.53
N VAL A 284 1.81 -3.46 2.43
CA VAL A 284 1.15 -2.61 3.42
C VAL A 284 0.19 -1.68 2.70
N CYS A 285 -1.09 -1.82 2.99
CA CYS A 285 -2.14 -0.97 2.44
C CYS A 285 -2.78 -0.13 3.53
N GLY A 286 -3.38 0.98 3.15
CA GLY A 286 -4.05 1.88 4.06
C GLY A 286 -4.94 2.89 3.36
N LEU A 287 -5.61 3.72 4.13
CA LEU A 287 -6.59 4.66 3.63
C LEU A 287 -6.03 6.08 3.59
N ALA A 288 -6.17 6.71 2.43
CA ALA A 288 -5.74 8.07 2.15
C ALA A 288 -6.92 8.95 1.76
N ILE A 289 -6.82 10.25 2.04
CA ILE A 289 -7.78 11.26 1.56
C ILE A 289 -7.33 11.71 0.17
N THR A 290 -8.24 11.76 -0.80
CA THR A 290 -7.90 12.23 -2.15
C THR A 290 -7.77 13.76 -2.17
N SER A 291 -6.98 14.29 -3.11
CA SER A 291 -6.81 15.75 -3.27
C SER A 291 -8.11 16.48 -3.66
N LYS A 292 -9.12 15.74 -4.16
CA LYS A 292 -10.44 16.28 -4.57
C LYS A 292 -11.57 15.88 -3.64
N ALA A 293 -11.25 15.34 -2.45
CA ALA A 293 -12.26 14.93 -1.48
C ALA A 293 -13.22 16.07 -1.13
N GLN A 294 -14.51 15.77 -1.13
CA GLN A 294 -15.59 16.73 -0.85
C GLN A 294 -16.11 16.61 0.58
N ASN A 295 -16.07 15.40 1.16
CA ASN A 295 -16.56 15.13 2.51
C ASN A 295 -15.40 14.69 3.41
N ILE A 296 -14.56 15.66 3.79
CA ILE A 296 -13.37 15.42 4.63
C ILE A 296 -13.75 14.90 6.02
N ASP A 297 -14.83 15.39 6.62
CA ASP A 297 -15.32 14.94 7.92
C ASP A 297 -15.64 13.44 7.89
N ALA A 298 -16.44 13.00 6.93
CA ALA A 298 -16.77 11.57 6.78
C ALA A 298 -15.54 10.72 6.38
N ALA A 299 -14.59 11.30 5.62
CA ALA A 299 -13.35 10.62 5.28
C ALA A 299 -12.52 10.28 6.53
N TYR A 300 -12.32 11.24 7.43
CA TYR A 300 -11.66 10.97 8.71
C TYR A 300 -12.38 9.92 9.55
N LYS A 301 -13.72 9.96 9.60
CA LYS A 301 -14.52 8.99 10.37
C LYS A 301 -14.39 7.57 9.81
N LEU A 302 -14.35 7.42 8.48
CA LEU A 302 -14.09 6.12 7.86
C LEU A 302 -12.66 5.64 8.18
N ILE A 303 -11.66 6.49 8.05
CA ILE A 303 -10.26 6.18 8.36
C ILE A 303 -10.12 5.79 9.84
N ASN A 304 -10.73 6.56 10.76
CA ASN A 304 -10.74 6.25 12.18
C ASN A 304 -11.42 4.90 12.48
N TYR A 305 -12.51 4.61 11.77
CA TYR A 305 -13.18 3.32 11.90
C TYR A 305 -12.25 2.17 11.50
N TYR A 306 -11.59 2.25 10.32
CA TYR A 306 -10.66 1.20 9.87
C TYR A 306 -9.44 1.05 10.79
N ALA A 307 -8.97 2.13 11.41
CA ALA A 307 -7.88 2.10 12.40
C ALA A 307 -8.33 1.56 13.77
N SER A 308 -9.64 1.42 14.03
CA SER A 308 -10.17 1.02 15.33
C SER A 308 -9.90 -0.46 15.64
N PRO A 309 -9.79 -0.85 16.92
CA PRO A 309 -9.68 -2.25 17.31
C PRO A 309 -10.82 -3.13 16.80
N GLN A 310 -12.04 -2.59 16.69
CA GLN A 310 -13.23 -3.31 16.24
C GLN A 310 -13.13 -3.67 14.74
N ALA A 311 -12.84 -2.71 13.88
CA ALA A 311 -12.67 -2.96 12.46
C ALA A 311 -11.46 -3.86 12.19
N GLN A 312 -10.37 -3.65 12.91
CA GLN A 312 -9.17 -4.47 12.81
C GLN A 312 -9.38 -5.91 13.30
N ALA A 313 -10.32 -6.14 14.22
CA ALA A 313 -10.71 -7.50 14.61
C ALA A 313 -11.51 -8.19 13.49
N ILE A 314 -12.38 -7.47 12.80
CA ILE A 314 -13.10 -7.99 11.63
C ILE A 314 -12.10 -8.37 10.53
N SER A 315 -11.14 -7.47 10.22
CA SER A 315 -10.05 -7.74 9.29
C SER A 315 -9.26 -9.00 9.70
N GLY A 316 -8.97 -9.14 11.00
CA GLY A 316 -8.33 -10.33 11.55
C GLY A 316 -9.14 -11.62 11.36
N ASP A 317 -10.46 -11.55 11.51
CA ASP A 317 -11.37 -12.69 11.26
C ASP A 317 -11.52 -13.02 9.76
N MET A 318 -11.12 -12.11 8.89
CA MET A 318 -10.99 -12.33 7.44
C MET A 318 -9.63 -12.90 7.02
N GLY A 319 -8.72 -13.14 7.98
CA GLY A 319 -7.41 -13.74 7.72
C GLY A 319 -6.25 -12.75 7.60
N PHE A 320 -6.51 -11.45 7.68
CA PHE A 320 -5.45 -10.43 7.64
C PHE A 320 -4.75 -10.25 9.00
N VAL A 321 -3.55 -9.70 8.98
CA VAL A 321 -2.88 -9.29 10.22
C VAL A 321 -3.53 -8.00 10.73
N ALA A 322 -3.92 -7.97 11.99
CA ALA A 322 -4.49 -6.79 12.61
C ALA A 322 -3.41 -5.72 12.83
N MET A 323 -3.53 -4.58 12.15
CA MET A 323 -2.59 -3.47 12.29
C MET A 323 -2.63 -2.83 13.68
N ASN A 324 -3.79 -2.87 14.33
CA ASN A 324 -3.98 -2.39 15.68
C ASN A 324 -3.86 -3.55 16.69
N PRO A 325 -2.81 -3.60 17.55
CA PRO A 325 -2.60 -4.70 18.46
C PRO A 325 -3.74 -4.86 19.50
N LYS A 326 -4.50 -3.78 19.76
CA LYS A 326 -5.66 -3.82 20.66
C LYS A 326 -6.85 -4.62 20.07
N ALA A 327 -6.81 -4.95 18.79
CA ALA A 327 -7.81 -5.80 18.13
C ALA A 327 -7.68 -7.28 18.52
N LEU A 328 -6.48 -7.75 18.83
CA LEU A 328 -6.20 -9.19 19.01
C LEU A 328 -7.11 -9.91 20.03
N PRO A 329 -7.48 -9.31 21.19
CA PRO A 329 -8.44 -9.94 22.09
C PRO A 329 -9.85 -10.10 21.51
N LEU A 330 -10.21 -9.28 20.51
CA LEU A 330 -11.52 -9.25 19.86
C LEU A 330 -11.61 -10.23 18.67
N VAL A 331 -10.47 -10.60 18.09
CA VAL A 331 -10.37 -11.60 17.01
C VAL A 331 -10.83 -12.96 17.52
N SER A 332 -11.58 -13.70 16.70
CA SER A 332 -12.03 -15.05 17.01
C SER A 332 -10.84 -15.99 17.28
N PRO A 333 -10.99 -17.01 18.16
CA PRO A 333 -9.88 -17.88 18.53
C PRO A 333 -9.20 -18.58 17.35
N ALA A 334 -9.97 -18.89 16.30
CA ALA A 334 -9.45 -19.57 15.10
C ALA A 334 -8.40 -18.73 14.35
N PHE A 335 -8.59 -17.40 14.29
CA PHE A 335 -7.74 -16.48 13.52
C PHE A 335 -6.70 -15.73 14.36
N ARG A 336 -6.71 -15.86 15.69
CA ARG A 336 -5.80 -15.07 16.55
C ARG A 336 -4.32 -15.21 16.20
N LYS A 337 -3.88 -16.39 15.79
CA LYS A 337 -2.47 -16.60 15.39
C LYS A 337 -2.16 -15.88 14.09
N THR A 338 -3.07 -15.94 13.11
CA THR A 338 -2.92 -15.27 11.81
C THR A 338 -2.98 -13.77 11.97
N ALA A 339 -3.97 -13.27 12.72
CA ALA A 339 -4.18 -11.84 12.95
C ALA A 339 -3.16 -11.18 13.91
N ASP A 340 -2.27 -11.94 14.53
CA ASP A 340 -1.32 -11.40 15.51
C ASP A 340 -0.34 -10.41 14.87
N PRO A 341 -0.32 -9.13 15.30
CA PRO A 341 0.60 -8.14 14.75
C PRO A 341 2.09 -8.46 14.99
N ARG A 342 2.40 -9.41 15.86
CA ARG A 342 3.78 -9.91 16.02
C ARG A 342 4.31 -10.61 14.77
N ASN A 343 3.42 -11.05 13.87
CA ASN A 343 3.81 -11.58 12.57
C ASN A 343 4.47 -10.54 11.67
N LEU A 344 4.25 -9.23 11.96
CA LEU A 344 4.89 -8.12 11.27
C LEU A 344 6.19 -7.66 11.94
N LYS A 345 6.65 -8.39 12.98
CA LYS A 345 7.92 -8.07 13.62
C LYS A 345 9.07 -8.29 12.64
N ASN A 346 9.87 -7.25 12.44
CA ASN A 346 10.94 -7.21 11.42
C ASN A 346 10.44 -7.37 9.98
N ALA A 347 9.13 -7.18 9.72
CA ALA A 347 8.65 -7.17 8.35
C ALA A 347 9.25 -5.98 7.59
N ILE A 348 9.61 -6.26 6.35
CA ILE A 348 10.17 -5.30 5.39
C ILE A 348 9.02 -4.87 4.49
N PRO A 349 8.56 -3.60 4.53
CA PRO A 349 7.52 -3.14 3.62
C PRO A 349 7.96 -3.29 2.17
N GLU A 350 7.12 -3.89 1.35
CA GLU A 350 7.29 -3.83 -0.09
C GLU A 350 6.99 -2.41 -0.55
N THR A 351 7.99 -1.77 -1.15
CA THR A 351 7.91 -0.40 -1.65
C THR A 351 8.32 -0.38 -3.11
N GLU A 352 7.80 0.57 -3.89
CA GLU A 352 8.15 0.71 -5.29
C GLU A 352 9.62 1.15 -5.42
N PRO A 353 10.51 0.32 -5.99
CA PRO A 353 11.90 0.69 -6.22
C PRO A 353 12.02 1.87 -7.19
N GLU A 354 13.04 2.72 -7.02
CA GLU A 354 13.31 3.79 -8.00
C GLU A 354 13.56 3.24 -9.41
N ASN A 355 14.11 2.03 -9.51
CA ASN A 355 14.41 1.30 -10.74
C ASN A 355 13.47 0.09 -10.96
N ALA A 356 12.18 0.22 -10.66
CA ALA A 356 11.17 -0.86 -10.78
C ALA A 356 11.23 -1.59 -12.14
N ASP A 357 11.52 -0.87 -13.22
CA ASP A 357 11.73 -1.47 -14.55
C ASP A 357 12.88 -2.49 -14.59
N ALA A 358 13.89 -2.38 -13.72
CA ALA A 358 14.98 -3.36 -13.64
C ALA A 358 14.48 -4.66 -12.99
N TYR A 359 13.70 -4.55 -11.91
CA TYR A 359 13.06 -5.72 -11.26
C TYR A 359 12.12 -6.44 -12.23
N ASP A 360 11.27 -5.70 -12.93
CA ASP A 360 10.34 -6.27 -13.92
C ASP A 360 11.07 -7.03 -15.02
N ARG A 361 12.15 -6.46 -15.60
CA ARG A 361 12.94 -7.12 -16.64
C ARG A 361 13.66 -8.36 -16.10
N ALA A 362 14.32 -8.24 -14.95
CA ALA A 362 15.03 -9.36 -14.32
C ALA A 362 14.10 -10.54 -14.06
N TRP A 363 12.90 -10.27 -13.52
CA TRP A 363 11.92 -11.30 -13.26
C TRP A 363 11.38 -11.95 -14.54
N GLN A 364 11.10 -11.18 -15.59
CA GLN A 364 10.69 -11.71 -16.89
C GLN A 364 11.76 -12.65 -17.48
N GLU A 365 13.04 -12.32 -17.33
CA GLU A 365 14.14 -13.18 -17.79
C GLU A 365 14.22 -14.48 -16.97
N VAL A 366 14.04 -14.41 -15.64
CA VAL A 366 13.98 -15.61 -14.77
C VAL A 366 12.81 -16.50 -15.14
N GLN A 367 11.65 -15.94 -15.45
CA GLN A 367 10.47 -16.73 -15.85
C GLN A 367 10.66 -17.39 -17.24
N ALA A 368 11.39 -16.74 -18.13
CA ALA A 368 11.64 -17.26 -19.48
C ALA A 368 12.69 -18.42 -19.48
N GLY A 369 13.52 -18.53 -18.45
CA GLY A 369 14.49 -19.61 -18.23
C GLY A 369 15.75 -19.46 -18.93
#